data_e6b1aeaa69baab2b2e6eaf0c06300f26
#
_entry.id   e6b1aeaa69baab2b2e6eaf0c06300f26
#
_cell.length_a   1.000
_cell.length_b   1.000
_cell.length_c   1.000
_cell.angle_alpha   90.00
_cell.angle_beta   90.00
_cell.angle_gamma   90.00
#
_symmetry.space_group_name_H-M   'P 1'
#
loop_
_entity.id
_entity.type
_entity.pdbx_description
1 polymer ?
#
loop_
_entity_poly.entity_id
_entity_poly.type
_entity_poly.pdbx_seq_one_letter_code
_entity_poly.pdbx_strand_id
1 'polypeptide(L)'
;MRTTFAIFIVSFIALASSCVYSPPKEPVDYVNPNIGTIGHLLVATASMVQLPHGMVQIGQNPYPPLADRYLADRISGFSVRALPKYTTKPFSWIMATTGAPRINPNDYASGFDHDFEQVTPYYSWILLEDYDIEAAMTVTQHSSFYKFKYPKSSESNILMNNNQCVRVVGNNCIESVEAVDSTQTAYYYAIFSKPFRSYVTWKDSLISQDVKQEGLDIGALVTFDTSQDEEIMVKIGVSFIDMEQAKRNLEME
;
A
#
# COMPACT_ATOMS: atom_id res chain seq x y z
N MET A 1 12.85 -12.82 60.46
CA MET A 1 11.99 -11.70 60.07
C MET A 1 12.70 -10.52 59.35
N ARG A 2 14.00 -10.31 59.50
CA ARG A 2 14.73 -9.20 58.81
C ARG A 2 15.10 -9.47 57.34
N THR A 3 15.28 -10.69 56.92
CA THR A 3 15.65 -11.09 55.56
C THR A 3 14.48 -11.10 54.57
N THR A 4 13.27 -11.38 55.01
CA THR A 4 12.06 -11.38 54.18
C THR A 4 11.62 -9.94 53.82
N PHE A 5 11.90 -8.95 54.67
CA PHE A 5 11.53 -7.56 54.42
C PHE A 5 12.43 -6.90 53.35
N ALA A 6 13.71 -7.30 53.29
CA ALA A 6 14.66 -6.80 52.26
C ALA A 6 14.33 -7.30 50.86
N ILE A 7 13.83 -8.55 50.73
CA ILE A 7 13.43 -9.11 49.42
C ILE A 7 12.18 -8.42 48.88
N PHE A 8 11.23 -8.05 49.73
CA PHE A 8 10.03 -7.33 49.30
C PHE A 8 10.35 -5.89 48.80
N ILE A 9 11.30 -5.20 49.44
CA ILE A 9 11.70 -3.84 49.01
C ILE A 9 12.45 -3.88 47.68
N VAL A 10 13.32 -4.87 47.44
CA VAL A 10 14.03 -5.04 46.15
C VAL A 10 13.06 -5.40 45.02
N SER A 11 12.05 -6.25 45.28
CA SER A 11 11.02 -6.59 44.28
C SER A 11 10.13 -5.38 43.94
N PHE A 12 9.84 -4.49 44.91
CA PHE A 12 9.02 -3.27 44.65
C PHE A 12 9.78 -2.23 43.86
N ILE A 13 11.10 -2.08 44.05
CA ILE A 13 11.95 -1.18 43.29
C ILE A 13 12.13 -1.66 41.85
N ALA A 14 12.19 -2.98 41.60
CA ALA A 14 12.26 -3.53 40.24
C ALA A 14 10.98 -3.33 39.42
N LEU A 15 9.81 -3.26 40.08
CA LEU A 15 8.52 -2.97 39.41
C LEU A 15 8.30 -1.48 39.08
N ALA A 16 9.01 -0.57 39.75
CA ALA A 16 8.88 0.88 39.52
C ALA A 16 9.79 1.40 38.39
N SER A 17 10.66 0.57 37.80
CA SER A 17 11.64 0.99 36.79
C SER A 17 11.22 0.78 35.33
N SER A 18 9.98 0.42 35.06
CA SER A 18 9.46 0.37 33.69
C SER A 18 8.85 1.71 33.24
N CYS A 19 9.57 2.81 33.43
CA CYS A 19 9.30 3.99 32.63
C CYS A 19 9.67 3.66 31.19
N VAL A 20 8.69 3.35 30.35
CA VAL A 20 8.87 3.29 28.91
C VAL A 20 9.34 4.69 28.48
N TYR A 21 10.62 4.83 28.18
CA TYR A 21 11.17 6.05 27.61
C TYR A 21 10.55 6.20 26.21
N SER A 22 9.58 7.08 26.09
CA SER A 22 9.11 7.54 24.79
C SER A 22 10.05 8.66 24.32
N PRO A 23 10.70 8.54 23.17
CA PRO A 23 11.51 9.63 22.65
C PRO A 23 10.66 10.90 22.50
N PRO A 24 11.25 12.09 22.64
CA PRO A 24 10.53 13.34 22.43
C PRO A 24 9.97 13.36 20.99
N LYS A 25 8.72 13.80 20.85
CA LYS A 25 8.07 13.93 19.55
C LYS A 25 8.73 15.04 18.74
N GLU A 26 9.00 14.73 17.48
CA GLU A 26 9.40 15.72 16.48
C GLU A 26 8.19 16.51 15.98
N PRO A 27 8.37 17.72 15.42
CA PRO A 27 7.25 18.54 14.92
C PRO A 27 6.34 17.80 13.93
N VAL A 28 6.87 16.92 13.12
CA VAL A 28 6.13 16.10 12.15
C VAL A 28 5.17 15.10 12.81
N ASP A 29 5.46 14.66 14.04
CA ASP A 29 4.63 13.71 14.79
C ASP A 29 3.32 14.33 15.31
N TYR A 30 3.21 15.66 15.24
CA TYR A 30 1.98 16.37 15.57
C TYR A 30 1.08 16.63 14.36
N VAL A 31 1.52 16.29 13.16
CA VAL A 31 0.72 16.41 11.95
C VAL A 31 -0.25 15.23 11.88
N ASN A 32 -1.53 15.52 11.83
CA ASN A 32 -2.58 14.51 11.63
C ASN A 32 -3.12 14.61 10.20
N PRO A 33 -2.78 13.65 9.32
CA PRO A 33 -3.25 13.63 7.93
C PRO A 33 -4.77 13.45 7.77
N ASN A 34 -5.47 13.02 8.82
CA ASN A 34 -6.93 12.84 8.80
C ASN A 34 -7.71 14.16 8.99
N ILE A 35 -7.03 15.27 9.28
CA ILE A 35 -7.71 16.58 9.40
C ILE A 35 -8.26 16.99 8.02
N GLY A 36 -9.57 17.22 7.95
CA GLY A 36 -10.27 17.65 6.73
C GLY A 36 -10.71 16.50 5.82
N THR A 37 -10.57 15.24 6.23
CA THR A 37 -11.00 14.06 5.44
C THR A 37 -12.52 13.85 5.44
N ILE A 38 -13.26 14.61 6.25
CA ILE A 38 -14.70 14.75 6.20
C ILE A 38 -15.04 16.19 5.83
N GLY A 39 -15.76 16.41 4.74
CA GLY A 39 -16.08 17.72 4.23
C GLY A 39 -17.58 17.91 3.96
N HIS A 40 -18.32 18.53 4.88
CA HIS A 40 -19.75 18.80 4.67
C HIS A 40 -20.03 19.95 3.69
N LEU A 41 -19.18 20.97 3.67
CA LEU A 41 -19.35 22.18 2.85
C LEU A 41 -18.20 22.40 1.87
N LEU A 42 -17.09 21.76 2.11
CA LEU A 42 -15.89 21.82 1.28
C LEU A 42 -15.52 20.41 0.82
N VAL A 43 -14.65 20.37 -0.19
CA VAL A 43 -14.13 19.10 -0.64
C VAL A 43 -13.27 18.49 0.45
N ALA A 44 -13.57 17.27 0.83
CA ALA A 44 -12.76 16.50 1.76
C ALA A 44 -11.32 16.33 1.23
N THR A 45 -10.35 16.41 2.13
CA THR A 45 -8.96 16.04 1.83
C THR A 45 -8.81 14.51 1.88
N ALA A 46 -7.70 13.99 1.37
CA ALA A 46 -7.35 12.59 1.53
C ALA A 46 -6.13 12.46 2.44
N SER A 47 -6.17 11.52 3.37
CA SER A 47 -4.97 11.10 4.11
C SER A 47 -3.97 10.51 3.14
N MET A 48 -2.76 11.05 3.11
CA MET A 48 -1.71 10.60 2.20
C MET A 48 -0.36 10.53 2.90
N VAL A 49 0.42 9.54 2.53
CA VAL A 49 1.85 9.48 2.78
C VAL A 49 2.56 10.17 1.65
N GLN A 50 3.32 11.23 1.94
CA GLN A 50 4.04 12.00 0.94
C GLN A 50 5.22 12.75 1.56
N LEU A 51 6.30 12.93 0.80
CA LEU A 51 7.38 13.83 1.17
C LEU A 51 7.15 15.24 0.59
N PRO A 52 7.67 16.30 1.23
CA PRO A 52 7.69 17.63 0.65
C PRO A 52 8.37 17.60 -0.74
N HIS A 53 7.66 18.10 -1.75
CA HIS A 53 8.12 18.09 -3.16
C HIS A 53 8.37 16.71 -3.77
N GLY A 54 7.92 15.61 -3.11
CA GLY A 54 8.00 14.26 -3.66
C GLY A 54 7.05 14.08 -4.86
N MET A 55 7.47 13.25 -5.80
CA MET A 55 6.68 12.87 -6.97
C MET A 55 5.59 11.86 -6.62
N VAL A 56 5.78 11.11 -5.53
CA VAL A 56 4.94 9.99 -5.12
C VAL A 56 4.12 10.33 -3.89
N GLN A 57 2.84 9.99 -3.94
CA GLN A 57 1.90 10.11 -2.84
C GLN A 57 1.07 8.83 -2.78
N ILE A 58 0.99 8.22 -1.61
CA ILE A 58 0.20 7.01 -1.39
C ILE A 58 -1.03 7.36 -0.56
N GLY A 59 -2.19 6.93 -1.01
CA GLY A 59 -3.45 7.03 -0.28
C GLY A 59 -4.29 5.79 -0.48
N GLN A 60 -5.25 5.60 0.41
CA GLN A 60 -6.23 4.53 0.32
C GLN A 60 -7.27 4.83 -0.76
N ASN A 61 -7.72 3.81 -1.49
CA ASN A 61 -8.82 3.88 -2.44
C ASN A 61 -10.09 3.34 -1.77
N PRO A 62 -11.01 4.19 -1.28
CA PRO A 62 -12.26 3.75 -0.68
C PRO A 62 -13.12 2.98 -1.67
N TYR A 63 -13.86 2.00 -1.18
CA TYR A 63 -14.76 1.21 -1.98
C TYR A 63 -16.12 0.99 -1.27
N PRO A 64 -17.26 1.37 -1.89
CA PRO A 64 -17.35 2.12 -3.15
C PRO A 64 -16.68 3.50 -3.06
N PRO A 65 -16.37 4.14 -4.20
CA PRO A 65 -15.74 5.46 -4.19
C PRO A 65 -16.53 6.46 -3.35
N LEU A 66 -15.88 7.07 -2.36
CA LEU A 66 -16.50 7.99 -1.42
C LEU A 66 -15.67 9.28 -1.34
N ALA A 67 -16.36 10.44 -1.38
CA ALA A 67 -15.68 11.74 -1.29
C ALA A 67 -15.11 11.97 0.11
N ASP A 68 -15.91 11.69 1.16
CA ASP A 68 -15.50 11.73 2.56
C ASP A 68 -14.80 10.42 2.92
N ARG A 69 -13.55 10.30 2.55
CA ARG A 69 -12.79 9.03 2.60
C ARG A 69 -12.65 8.45 4.00
N TYR A 70 -12.66 9.28 5.03
CA TYR A 70 -12.63 8.83 6.41
C TYR A 70 -13.89 8.05 6.82
N LEU A 71 -15.00 8.22 6.09
CA LEU A 71 -16.24 7.47 6.35
C LEU A 71 -16.31 6.14 5.59
N ALA A 72 -15.27 5.80 4.83
CA ALA A 72 -15.21 4.50 4.16
C ALA A 72 -14.87 3.42 5.18
N ASP A 73 -15.54 2.30 5.07
CA ASP A 73 -15.33 1.07 5.85
C ASP A 73 -14.67 -0.05 5.02
N ARG A 74 -14.45 0.20 3.73
CA ARG A 74 -13.79 -0.73 2.81
C ARG A 74 -12.83 0.01 1.88
N ILE A 75 -11.77 -0.67 1.47
CA ILE A 75 -10.82 -0.19 0.47
C ILE A 75 -10.56 -1.23 -0.62
N SER A 76 -10.30 -0.76 -1.83
CA SER A 76 -9.92 -1.60 -2.97
C SER A 76 -8.41 -1.59 -3.25
N GLY A 77 -7.61 -0.94 -2.42
CA GLY A 77 -6.16 -0.90 -2.51
C GLY A 77 -5.55 0.45 -2.20
N PHE A 78 -4.30 0.60 -2.60
CA PHE A 78 -3.48 1.78 -2.33
C PHE A 78 -3.00 2.36 -3.66
N SER A 79 -3.10 3.67 -3.83
CA SER A 79 -2.56 4.33 -5.02
C SER A 79 -1.04 4.21 -5.06
N VAL A 80 -0.47 4.03 -6.24
CA VAL A 80 0.99 4.06 -6.45
C VAL A 80 1.49 5.46 -6.80
N ARG A 81 0.58 6.40 -6.98
CA ARG A 81 0.77 7.82 -7.27
C ARG A 81 -0.39 8.61 -6.66
N ALA A 82 -0.22 9.92 -6.50
CA ALA A 82 -1.28 10.80 -6.00
C ALA A 82 -2.64 10.51 -6.63
N LEU A 83 -3.65 10.40 -5.77
CA LEU A 83 -5.03 10.31 -6.23
C LEU A 83 -5.43 11.68 -6.79
N PRO A 84 -5.81 11.81 -8.07
CA PRO A 84 -6.37 13.04 -8.55
C PRO A 84 -7.63 13.38 -7.79
N LYS A 85 -7.82 14.64 -7.52
CA LYS A 85 -9.09 15.15 -7.05
C LYS A 85 -10.17 14.82 -8.11
N TYR A 86 -11.27 14.20 -7.69
CA TYR A 86 -12.50 14.07 -8.47
C TYR A 86 -12.46 13.20 -9.72
N THR A 87 -11.65 12.18 -9.85
CA THR A 87 -11.80 11.31 -10.99
C THR A 87 -12.48 10.01 -10.60
N THR A 88 -13.42 9.60 -11.42
CA THR A 88 -14.05 8.28 -11.42
C THR A 88 -13.26 7.27 -12.26
N LYS A 89 -12.13 7.69 -12.85
CA LYS A 89 -11.30 6.82 -13.67
C LYS A 89 -10.39 5.95 -12.80
N PRO A 90 -10.20 4.69 -13.16
CA PRO A 90 -9.24 3.84 -12.48
C PRO A 90 -7.83 4.41 -12.62
N PHE A 91 -7.11 4.41 -11.51
CA PHE A 91 -5.67 4.71 -11.45
C PHE A 91 -4.90 3.44 -11.25
N SER A 92 -3.60 3.52 -11.42
CA SER A 92 -2.71 2.46 -10.98
C SER A 92 -2.77 2.36 -9.46
N TRP A 93 -3.23 1.21 -8.96
CA TRP A 93 -3.20 0.87 -7.54
C TRP A 93 -2.74 -0.56 -7.31
N ILE A 94 -2.28 -0.79 -6.08
CA ILE A 94 -1.82 -2.09 -5.61
C ILE A 94 -2.74 -2.57 -4.48
N MET A 95 -3.06 -3.86 -4.47
CA MET A 95 -3.83 -4.49 -3.42
C MET A 95 -3.29 -5.88 -3.09
N ALA A 96 -3.30 -6.23 -1.82
CA ALA A 96 -2.93 -7.54 -1.31
C ALA A 96 -4.18 -8.36 -0.96
N THR A 97 -4.20 -9.63 -1.36
CA THR A 97 -5.31 -10.55 -1.11
C THR A 97 -4.81 -11.98 -0.88
N THR A 98 -5.66 -12.89 -0.47
CA THR A 98 -5.37 -14.33 -0.37
C THR A 98 -6.39 -15.17 -1.15
N GLY A 99 -6.02 -16.40 -1.49
CA GLY A 99 -6.89 -17.36 -2.17
C GLY A 99 -6.94 -17.18 -3.68
N ALA A 100 -8.01 -17.64 -4.31
CA ALA A 100 -8.15 -17.59 -5.77
C ALA A 100 -8.03 -16.16 -6.32
N PRO A 101 -7.44 -15.95 -7.50
CA PRO A 101 -7.34 -14.65 -8.14
C PRO A 101 -8.71 -13.98 -8.31
N ARG A 102 -8.84 -12.76 -7.80
CA ARG A 102 -10.01 -11.89 -7.92
C ARG A 102 -9.55 -10.57 -8.50
N ILE A 103 -10.19 -10.11 -9.55
CA ILE A 103 -9.80 -8.91 -10.29
C ILE A 103 -10.83 -7.79 -10.22
N ASN A 104 -12.08 -8.10 -9.80
CA ASN A 104 -13.12 -7.12 -9.63
C ASN A 104 -13.11 -6.56 -8.20
N PRO A 105 -13.08 -5.22 -7.99
CA PRO A 105 -13.13 -4.61 -6.67
C PRO A 105 -14.31 -5.06 -5.79
N ASN A 106 -15.46 -5.40 -6.38
CA ASN A 106 -16.58 -5.98 -5.62
C ASN A 106 -16.22 -7.27 -4.88
N ASP A 107 -15.27 -8.04 -5.44
CA ASP A 107 -14.91 -9.37 -4.97
C ASP A 107 -13.67 -9.35 -4.07
N TYR A 108 -12.80 -8.33 -4.20
CA TYR A 108 -11.54 -8.27 -3.47
C TYR A 108 -11.38 -7.07 -2.52
N ALA A 109 -12.27 -6.07 -2.53
CA ALA A 109 -12.17 -4.98 -1.57
C ALA A 109 -12.27 -5.51 -0.14
N SER A 110 -11.42 -5.02 0.75
CA SER A 110 -11.37 -5.45 2.16
C SER A 110 -12.00 -4.42 3.08
N GLY A 111 -12.69 -4.90 4.10
CA GLY A 111 -13.03 -4.12 5.27
C GLY A 111 -11.78 -3.68 6.02
N PHE A 112 -11.90 -2.60 6.76
CA PHE A 112 -10.90 -2.12 7.72
C PHE A 112 -11.57 -1.30 8.81
N ASP A 113 -10.90 -1.19 9.97
CA ASP A 113 -11.31 -0.34 11.08
C ASP A 113 -10.23 0.70 11.35
N HIS A 114 -10.61 1.93 11.62
CA HIS A 114 -9.69 3.02 11.98
C HIS A 114 -8.94 2.77 13.28
N ASP A 115 -9.43 1.89 14.16
CA ASP A 115 -8.69 1.44 15.36
C ASP A 115 -7.49 0.54 14.98
N PHE A 116 -7.49 -0.04 13.78
CA PHE A 116 -6.41 -0.85 13.21
C PHE A 116 -5.73 -0.17 12.02
N GLU A 117 -5.61 1.16 12.09
CA GLU A 117 -4.79 1.93 11.15
C GLU A 117 -3.88 2.94 11.85
N GLN A 118 -2.79 3.25 11.21
CA GLN A 118 -1.92 4.37 11.56
C GLN A 118 -1.62 5.17 10.30
N VAL A 119 -1.82 6.49 10.37
CA VAL A 119 -1.47 7.39 9.28
C VAL A 119 -0.64 8.55 9.81
N THR A 120 0.55 8.71 9.24
CA THR A 120 1.44 9.86 9.44
C THR A 120 1.80 10.44 8.07
N PRO A 121 2.40 11.65 7.98
CA PRO A 121 2.81 12.19 6.69
C PRO A 121 3.81 11.32 5.91
N TYR A 122 4.57 10.48 6.61
CA TYR A 122 5.68 9.69 6.04
C TYR A 122 5.48 8.17 6.10
N TYR A 123 4.42 7.69 6.77
CA TYR A 123 4.15 6.27 6.98
C TYR A 123 2.66 6.01 7.16
N SER A 124 2.17 4.93 6.58
CA SER A 124 0.84 4.41 6.86
C SER A 124 0.90 2.90 7.08
N TRP A 125 0.03 2.42 7.97
CA TRP A 125 -0.19 1.02 8.24
C TRP A 125 -1.69 0.79 8.43
N ILE A 126 -2.19 -0.34 7.95
CA ILE A 126 -3.60 -0.73 8.05
C ILE A 126 -3.73 -2.25 8.03
N LEU A 127 -4.72 -2.77 8.77
CA LEU A 127 -5.13 -4.17 8.70
C LEU A 127 -6.24 -4.33 7.64
N LEU A 128 -6.01 -5.20 6.66
CA LEU A 128 -7.02 -5.65 5.70
C LEU A 128 -7.78 -6.82 6.34
N GLU A 129 -8.94 -6.54 6.96
CA GLU A 129 -9.63 -7.48 7.84
C GLU A 129 -10.14 -8.72 7.13
N ASP A 130 -10.63 -8.60 5.88
CA ASP A 130 -11.16 -9.74 5.12
C ASP A 130 -10.06 -10.78 4.78
N TYR A 131 -8.78 -10.41 4.91
CA TYR A 131 -7.62 -11.24 4.53
C TYR A 131 -6.63 -11.48 5.67
N ASP A 132 -6.80 -10.79 6.82
CA ASP A 132 -5.82 -10.78 7.91
C ASP A 132 -4.41 -10.39 7.42
N ILE A 133 -4.35 -9.33 6.57
CA ILE A 133 -3.11 -8.83 5.99
C ILE A 133 -2.77 -7.46 6.59
N GLU A 134 -1.60 -7.35 7.19
CA GLU A 134 -1.03 -6.05 7.57
C GLU A 134 -0.38 -5.40 6.34
N ALA A 135 -0.86 -4.22 5.95
CA ALA A 135 -0.30 -3.42 4.87
C ALA A 135 0.38 -2.18 5.42
N ALA A 136 1.68 -2.06 5.21
CA ALA A 136 2.48 -0.89 5.60
C ALA A 136 3.09 -0.23 4.38
N MET A 137 3.20 1.10 4.39
CA MET A 137 3.69 1.85 3.24
C MET A 137 4.42 3.14 3.62
N THR A 138 5.40 3.49 2.81
CA THR A 138 6.15 4.74 2.87
C THR A 138 6.60 5.17 1.47
N VAL A 139 7.14 6.38 1.36
CA VAL A 139 7.60 6.94 0.08
C VAL A 139 8.98 7.55 0.20
N THR A 140 9.66 7.63 -0.93
CA THR A 140 10.82 8.48 -1.17
C THR A 140 10.43 9.58 -2.17
N GLN A 141 11.40 10.31 -2.72
CA GLN A 141 11.12 11.40 -3.67
C GLN A 141 10.45 10.90 -4.96
N HIS A 142 10.85 9.71 -5.46
CA HIS A 142 10.42 9.17 -6.75
C HIS A 142 9.92 7.73 -6.67
N SER A 143 9.90 7.14 -5.46
CA SER A 143 9.54 5.73 -5.31
C SER A 143 8.56 5.52 -4.16
N SER A 144 7.74 4.49 -4.27
CA SER A 144 6.87 3.98 -3.21
C SER A 144 7.37 2.64 -2.71
N PHE A 145 7.16 2.38 -1.43
CA PHE A 145 7.50 1.14 -0.79
C PHE A 145 6.31 0.59 -0.02
N TYR A 146 5.98 -0.68 -0.27
CA TYR A 146 4.92 -1.41 0.42
C TYR A 146 5.50 -2.65 1.07
N LYS A 147 5.00 -2.96 2.27
CA LYS A 147 5.24 -4.22 2.95
C LYS A 147 3.89 -4.84 3.31
N PHE A 148 3.65 -6.04 2.82
CA PHE A 148 2.47 -6.83 3.14
C PHE A 148 2.89 -8.02 3.97
N LYS A 149 2.30 -8.15 5.16
CA LYS A 149 2.47 -9.33 6.00
C LYS A 149 1.19 -10.14 5.94
N TYR A 150 1.32 -11.33 5.43
CA TYR A 150 0.23 -12.27 5.18
C TYR A 150 0.07 -13.28 6.32
N PRO A 151 -1.11 -13.86 6.49
CA PRO A 151 -1.21 -15.15 7.16
C PRO A 151 -0.48 -16.21 6.34
N LYS A 152 -0.14 -17.34 6.96
CA LYS A 152 0.48 -18.46 6.24
C LYS A 152 -0.44 -18.98 5.14
N SER A 153 -0.02 -18.87 3.91
CA SER A 153 -0.81 -19.23 2.74
C SER A 153 0.08 -19.63 1.57
N SER A 154 -0.35 -20.60 0.78
CA SER A 154 0.25 -20.91 -0.51
C SER A 154 -0.27 -20.01 -1.66
N GLU A 155 -1.27 -19.18 -1.38
CA GLU A 155 -1.97 -18.34 -2.36
C GLU A 155 -2.09 -16.90 -1.85
N SER A 156 -0.95 -16.26 -1.61
CA SER A 156 -0.85 -14.85 -1.27
C SER A 156 -0.66 -14.02 -2.53
N ASN A 157 -1.57 -13.10 -2.79
CA ASN A 157 -1.63 -12.39 -4.06
C ASN A 157 -1.33 -10.91 -3.88
N ILE A 158 -0.67 -10.34 -4.87
CA ILE A 158 -0.59 -8.89 -5.07
C ILE A 158 -1.12 -8.58 -6.45
N LEU A 159 -2.13 -7.76 -6.54
CA LEU A 159 -2.66 -7.25 -7.79
C LEU A 159 -2.22 -5.81 -8.02
N MET A 160 -1.92 -5.49 -9.27
CA MET A 160 -1.71 -4.13 -9.76
C MET A 160 -2.63 -3.92 -10.95
N ASN A 161 -3.54 -2.96 -10.85
CA ASN A 161 -4.37 -2.59 -11.98
C ASN A 161 -3.81 -1.35 -12.70
N ASN A 162 -4.23 -1.14 -13.94
CA ASN A 162 -3.76 -0.06 -14.79
C ASN A 162 -4.78 0.31 -15.89
N ASN A 163 -4.48 1.37 -16.64
CA ASN A 163 -5.35 1.90 -17.68
C ASN A 163 -4.68 2.13 -19.05
N GLN A 164 -3.46 1.63 -19.27
CA GLN A 164 -2.79 1.75 -20.57
C GLN A 164 -1.96 0.53 -20.93
N CYS A 165 -0.99 0.15 -20.08
CA CYS A 165 -0.15 -1.02 -20.33
C CYS A 165 0.31 -1.65 -19.02
N VAL A 166 0.30 -2.96 -18.94
CA VAL A 166 0.96 -3.74 -17.89
C VAL A 166 1.76 -4.86 -18.52
N ARG A 167 2.96 -5.13 -17.99
CA ARG A 167 3.85 -6.21 -18.46
C ARG A 167 4.50 -6.91 -17.28
N VAL A 168 4.39 -8.22 -17.24
CA VAL A 168 5.13 -9.08 -16.30
C VAL A 168 6.53 -9.33 -16.87
N VAL A 169 7.57 -9.08 -16.09
CA VAL A 169 8.98 -9.22 -16.51
C VAL A 169 9.70 -10.17 -15.59
N GLY A 170 10.15 -11.29 -16.13
CA GLY A 170 10.77 -12.35 -15.33
C GLY A 170 9.78 -12.92 -14.30
N ASN A 171 10.25 -13.12 -13.06
CA ASN A 171 9.46 -13.72 -12.00
C ASN A 171 9.39 -12.84 -10.73
N ASN A 172 9.85 -11.59 -10.79
CA ASN A 172 9.84 -10.66 -9.64
C ASN A 172 9.63 -9.19 -10.02
N CYS A 173 9.17 -8.92 -11.25
CA CYS A 173 9.00 -7.54 -11.71
C CYS A 173 7.70 -7.37 -12.51
N ILE A 174 7.06 -6.21 -12.35
CA ILE A 174 5.96 -5.73 -13.19
C ILE A 174 6.33 -4.31 -13.65
N GLU A 175 6.22 -4.11 -14.95
CA GLU A 175 6.25 -2.77 -15.55
C GLU A 175 4.84 -2.34 -15.91
N SER A 176 4.49 -1.10 -15.62
CA SER A 176 3.21 -0.57 -16.04
C SER A 176 3.28 0.87 -16.49
N VAL A 177 2.36 1.24 -17.37
CA VAL A 177 2.26 2.58 -17.96
C VAL A 177 0.83 3.07 -17.79
N GLU A 178 0.67 4.26 -17.26
CA GLU A 178 -0.63 4.89 -16.99
C GLU A 178 -0.81 6.14 -17.85
N ALA A 179 -1.90 6.21 -18.59
CA ALA A 179 -2.36 7.46 -19.17
C ALA A 179 -3.00 8.33 -18.08
N VAL A 180 -2.24 9.27 -17.56
CA VAL A 180 -2.71 10.18 -16.49
C VAL A 180 -3.79 11.12 -17.04
N ASP A 181 -3.51 11.72 -18.18
CA ASP A 181 -4.43 12.54 -18.98
C ASP A 181 -4.06 12.48 -20.46
N SER A 182 -4.59 13.41 -21.28
CA SER A 182 -4.31 13.44 -22.72
C SER A 182 -2.87 13.84 -23.07
N THR A 183 -2.11 14.37 -22.12
CA THR A 183 -0.77 14.93 -22.32
C THR A 183 0.30 14.29 -21.46
N GLN A 184 -0.08 13.62 -20.37
CA GLN A 184 0.83 13.09 -19.39
C GLN A 184 0.69 11.58 -19.23
N THR A 185 1.83 10.91 -19.26
CA THR A 185 1.98 9.47 -19.02
C THR A 185 2.86 9.24 -17.80
N ALA A 186 2.48 8.28 -16.95
CA ALA A 186 3.30 7.82 -15.83
C ALA A 186 3.79 6.39 -16.10
N TYR A 187 5.03 6.13 -15.71
CA TYR A 187 5.72 4.84 -15.84
C TYR A 187 6.04 4.32 -14.44
N TYR A 188 5.75 3.04 -14.22
CA TYR A 188 5.95 2.36 -12.95
C TYR A 188 6.80 1.13 -13.14
N TYR A 189 7.90 1.03 -12.40
CA TYR A 189 8.78 -0.11 -12.36
C TYR A 189 8.71 -0.75 -10.98
N ALA A 190 7.97 -1.86 -10.85
CA ALA A 190 7.71 -2.55 -9.59
C ALA A 190 8.58 -3.79 -9.43
N ILE A 191 9.33 -3.88 -8.32
CA ILE A 191 10.13 -5.05 -7.94
C ILE A 191 9.59 -5.64 -6.65
N PHE A 192 9.42 -6.97 -6.63
CA PHE A 192 9.03 -7.75 -5.47
C PHE A 192 10.24 -8.35 -4.77
N SER A 193 10.20 -8.45 -3.43
CA SER A 193 11.29 -8.95 -2.58
C SER A 193 11.62 -10.42 -2.81
N LYS A 194 10.70 -11.17 -3.39
CA LYS A 194 10.89 -12.58 -3.74
C LYS A 194 10.19 -12.91 -5.07
N PRO A 195 10.62 -13.98 -5.76
CA PRO A 195 9.98 -14.39 -6.99
C PRO A 195 8.53 -14.84 -6.73
N PHE A 196 7.60 -14.43 -7.59
CA PHE A 196 6.25 -14.96 -7.57
C PHE A 196 6.22 -16.36 -8.23
N ARG A 197 5.33 -17.20 -7.71
CA ARG A 197 5.15 -18.59 -8.14
C ARG A 197 4.37 -18.68 -9.46
N SER A 198 3.40 -17.77 -9.61
CA SER A 198 2.56 -17.70 -10.82
C SER A 198 2.01 -16.28 -10.97
N TYR A 199 1.47 -15.99 -12.13
CA TYR A 199 0.76 -14.76 -12.40
C TYR A 199 -0.43 -14.99 -13.31
N VAL A 200 -1.36 -14.05 -13.28
CA VAL A 200 -2.38 -13.85 -14.30
C VAL A 200 -2.41 -12.37 -14.68
N THR A 201 -2.81 -12.09 -15.90
CA THR A 201 -3.14 -10.74 -16.36
C THR A 201 -4.60 -10.71 -16.77
N TRP A 202 -5.17 -9.54 -16.87
CA TRP A 202 -6.54 -9.39 -17.35
C TRP A 202 -6.70 -8.18 -18.27
N LYS A 203 -7.73 -8.26 -19.10
CA LYS A 203 -8.26 -7.17 -19.90
C LYS A 203 -9.77 -7.30 -20.01
N ASP A 204 -10.51 -6.22 -19.74
CA ASP A 204 -11.97 -6.19 -19.82
C ASP A 204 -12.62 -7.38 -19.08
N SER A 205 -12.16 -7.66 -17.87
CA SER A 205 -12.57 -8.78 -17.00
C SER A 205 -12.21 -10.19 -17.50
N LEU A 206 -11.49 -10.32 -18.61
CA LEU A 206 -11.00 -11.60 -19.13
C LEU A 206 -9.60 -11.89 -18.61
N ILE A 207 -9.48 -12.96 -17.83
CA ILE A 207 -8.20 -13.42 -17.26
C ILE A 207 -7.45 -14.23 -18.28
N SER A 208 -6.14 -13.97 -18.42
CA SER A 208 -5.20 -14.73 -19.25
C SER A 208 -3.85 -14.92 -18.56
N GLN A 209 -2.94 -15.64 -19.20
CA GLN A 209 -1.53 -15.76 -18.82
C GLN A 209 -0.60 -15.01 -19.78
N ASP A 210 -1.13 -14.04 -20.51
CA ASP A 210 -0.32 -13.20 -21.38
C ASP A 210 0.62 -12.35 -20.53
N VAL A 211 1.84 -12.20 -20.99
CA VAL A 211 2.86 -11.41 -20.29
C VAL A 211 2.60 -9.89 -20.36
N LYS A 212 1.72 -9.46 -21.27
CA LYS A 212 1.40 -8.06 -21.53
C LYS A 212 -0.08 -7.87 -21.81
N GLN A 213 -0.64 -6.81 -21.25
CA GLN A 213 -1.98 -6.30 -21.57
C GLN A 213 -1.92 -4.82 -21.92
N GLU A 214 -2.79 -4.39 -22.82
CA GLU A 214 -2.97 -2.99 -23.22
C GLU A 214 -4.45 -2.65 -23.30
N GLY A 215 -4.85 -1.53 -22.70
CA GLY A 215 -6.25 -1.09 -22.67
C GLY A 215 -6.60 -0.28 -21.42
N LEU A 216 -7.89 -0.14 -21.15
CA LEU A 216 -8.37 0.71 -20.06
C LEU A 216 -8.62 -0.05 -18.76
N ASP A 217 -9.09 -1.27 -18.82
CA ASP A 217 -9.38 -2.13 -17.67
C ASP A 217 -8.45 -3.35 -17.72
N ILE A 218 -7.22 -3.11 -17.32
CA ILE A 218 -6.15 -4.10 -17.37
C ILE A 218 -5.45 -4.21 -16.04
N GLY A 219 -4.70 -5.28 -15.85
CA GLY A 219 -3.80 -5.43 -14.71
C GLY A 219 -3.07 -6.76 -14.69
N ALA A 220 -2.28 -6.94 -13.65
CA ALA A 220 -1.59 -8.19 -13.34
C ALA A 220 -1.80 -8.54 -11.86
N LEU A 221 -1.98 -9.81 -11.60
CA LEU A 221 -1.99 -10.40 -10.27
C LEU A 221 -0.89 -11.43 -10.20
N VAL A 222 -0.02 -11.31 -9.23
CA VAL A 222 1.09 -12.23 -8.96
C VAL A 222 0.84 -12.97 -7.65
N THR A 223 1.15 -14.26 -7.62
CA THR A 223 0.90 -15.15 -6.48
C THR A 223 2.21 -15.63 -5.88
N PHE A 224 2.28 -15.56 -4.55
CA PHE A 224 3.41 -15.99 -3.73
C PHE A 224 3.01 -17.13 -2.79
N ASP A 225 4.00 -17.87 -2.34
CA ASP A 225 3.87 -18.80 -1.22
C ASP A 225 4.44 -18.13 0.03
N THR A 226 3.58 -17.86 1.02
CA THR A 226 3.94 -17.26 2.31
C THR A 226 3.83 -18.24 3.48
N SER A 227 3.78 -19.54 3.21
CA SER A 227 3.67 -20.59 4.24
C SER A 227 4.88 -20.64 5.17
N GLN A 228 6.06 -20.19 4.75
CA GLN A 228 7.30 -20.15 5.51
C GLN A 228 7.78 -18.74 5.86
N ASP A 229 7.52 -17.75 4.98
CA ASP A 229 7.89 -16.37 5.15
C ASP A 229 6.71 -15.48 4.76
N GLU A 230 6.10 -14.88 5.75
CA GLU A 230 4.82 -14.17 5.67
C GLU A 230 4.94 -12.77 5.03
N GLU A 231 6.15 -12.23 4.86
CA GLU A 231 6.34 -10.87 4.36
C GLU A 231 6.67 -10.82 2.86
N ILE A 232 5.93 -9.96 2.15
CA ILE A 232 6.23 -9.56 0.76
C ILE A 232 6.45 -8.05 0.74
N MET A 233 7.60 -7.62 0.24
CA MET A 233 7.90 -6.21 0.02
C MET A 233 7.83 -5.87 -1.47
N VAL A 234 7.32 -4.68 -1.78
CA VAL A 234 7.24 -4.16 -3.15
C VAL A 234 7.82 -2.76 -3.17
N LYS A 235 8.76 -2.53 -4.07
CA LYS A 235 9.31 -1.20 -4.38
C LYS A 235 8.82 -0.80 -5.77
N ILE A 236 8.33 0.43 -5.92
CA ILE A 236 7.83 0.94 -7.20
C ILE A 236 8.48 2.28 -7.51
N GLY A 237 9.36 2.31 -8.49
CA GLY A 237 9.89 3.54 -9.05
C GLY A 237 8.90 4.18 -10.01
N VAL A 238 8.77 5.51 -9.95
CA VAL A 238 7.83 6.30 -10.74
C VAL A 238 8.60 7.29 -11.61
N SER A 239 8.15 7.47 -12.84
CA SER A 239 8.68 8.49 -13.77
C SER A 239 7.57 9.01 -14.67
N PHE A 240 7.69 10.28 -15.11
CA PHE A 240 6.88 10.87 -16.17
C PHE A 240 7.66 11.02 -17.50
N ILE A 241 8.84 10.41 -17.59
CA ILE A 241 9.71 10.47 -18.77
C ILE A 241 9.61 9.15 -19.54
N ASP A 242 10.08 8.06 -18.94
CA ASP A 242 10.07 6.73 -19.53
C ASP A 242 10.26 5.64 -18.45
N MET A 243 10.19 4.36 -18.86
CA MET A 243 10.35 3.20 -18.00
C MET A 243 11.78 3.06 -17.45
N GLU A 244 12.77 3.41 -18.26
CA GLU A 244 14.18 3.34 -17.85
C GLU A 244 14.48 4.37 -16.74
N GLN A 245 13.84 5.56 -16.81
CA GLN A 245 13.95 6.54 -15.74
C GLN A 245 13.23 6.07 -14.46
N ALA A 246 12.06 5.42 -14.57
CA ALA A 246 11.37 4.83 -13.41
C ALA A 246 12.25 3.79 -12.70
N LYS A 247 12.94 2.95 -13.49
CA LYS A 247 13.90 1.98 -12.98
C LYS A 247 15.09 2.67 -12.29
N ARG A 248 15.72 3.67 -12.93
CA ARG A 248 16.82 4.44 -12.32
C ARG A 248 16.40 5.14 -11.03
N ASN A 249 15.20 5.70 -10.97
CA ASN A 249 14.68 6.33 -9.76
C ASN A 249 14.63 5.32 -8.60
N LEU A 250 14.15 4.11 -8.87
CA LEU A 250 14.09 3.05 -7.87
C LEU A 250 15.48 2.57 -7.42
N GLU A 251 16.45 2.50 -8.32
CA GLU A 251 17.81 2.03 -8.02
C GLU A 251 18.63 3.05 -7.21
N MET A 252 18.27 4.34 -7.28
CA MET A 252 18.97 5.42 -6.56
C MET A 252 18.43 5.64 -5.14
N GLU A 253 17.23 5.14 -4.81
CA GLU A 253 16.51 5.36 -3.55
C GLU A 253 16.29 4.06 -2.78
#